data_69fac16cd41acc0463ea0cb4977c0e22
#
_entry.id   69fac16cd41acc0463ea0cb4977c0e22
#
_cell.length_a   1.000
_cell.length_b   1.000
_cell.length_c   1.000
_cell.angle_alpha   90.00
_cell.angle_beta   90.00
_cell.angle_gamma   90.00
#
_symmetry.space_group_name_H-M   'P 1'
#
loop_
_entity.id
_entity.type
_entity.pdbx_description
1 polymer ?
#
loop_
_entity_poly.entity_id
_entity_poly.type
_entity_poly.pdbx_seq_one_letter_code
_entity_poly.pdbx_strand_id
1 'polypeptide(L)'
;LKLKSPYLSTILKKKMVVVTVLGFSSGLPLPLSSGTLQAYLSVSGVDLEIIGIFTLAGLPYTLKFLWAPLLDRFSIPLLSRRRGWILLTQVVLFFLILSFSFFNPKEEIGIIGIISFFLAFFSASQDIVVDAFRTDSLKASELGIGASIFVMGYRIAMLVSGAIALIMADRLGWKSTYLFLAFLMLLSIAGTLAGDEEPISIKRKDGFKEWVLVPVSELIKKEKFLLILMFVILYKLGDAYLGAMTVPFLIKGVGFTPTEVGTMNKLIGLLCTIAGAFLGGIIMVRLSLYDALFYFGCLQMVSNLAFIFLSLYGKSYLLLVLCVIFENVSGGMGTSAFMAYLMSLCTKKYSATQFAILSSLSAFGRILISPTSGFVASYFGWTPFFIISSLLAVPGIAIILKIKRHFQEGEANRPLLR
;
A
#
# COMPACT_ATOMS: atom_id res chain seq x y z
N LEU A 1 39.92 14.11 -6.85
CA LEU A 1 38.58 14.06 -7.48
C LEU A 1 37.52 14.53 -6.48
N LYS A 2 37.26 15.86 -6.40
CA LYS A 2 36.15 16.43 -5.61
C LYS A 2 34.86 16.39 -6.44
N LEU A 3 34.25 15.23 -6.57
CA LEU A 3 32.86 15.10 -7.01
C LEU A 3 31.92 15.46 -5.83
N LYS A 4 31.90 16.74 -5.45
CA LYS A 4 30.79 17.27 -4.63
C LYS A 4 29.66 17.66 -5.57
N SER A 5 28.94 16.66 -6.09
CA SER A 5 27.63 16.91 -6.66
C SER A 5 26.77 17.63 -5.61
N PRO A 6 26.13 18.77 -5.91
CA PRO A 6 25.27 19.47 -4.95
C PRO A 6 24.13 18.57 -4.42
N TYR A 7 23.77 17.53 -5.15
CA TYR A 7 22.83 16.49 -4.73
C TYR A 7 23.35 15.64 -3.58
N LEU A 8 24.64 15.18 -3.64
CA LEU A 8 25.23 14.34 -2.60
C LEU A 8 25.37 15.07 -1.27
N SER A 9 25.73 16.35 -1.33
CA SER A 9 25.83 17.19 -0.12
C SER A 9 24.45 17.45 0.51
N THR A 10 23.38 17.45 -0.26
CA THR A 10 22.01 17.58 0.24
C THR A 10 21.51 16.29 0.88
N ILE A 11 21.77 15.13 0.28
CA ILE A 11 21.36 13.81 0.79
C ILE A 11 22.03 13.50 2.14
N LEU A 12 23.27 13.92 2.35
CA LEU A 12 24.02 13.69 3.58
C LEU A 12 23.67 14.64 4.74
N LYS A 13 22.77 15.60 4.53
CA LYS A 13 22.29 16.45 5.63
C LYS A 13 21.55 15.61 6.68
N LYS A 14 21.81 15.88 7.97
CA LYS A 14 21.12 15.24 9.12
C LYS A 14 19.61 15.10 8.90
N LYS A 15 18.96 16.14 8.41
CA LYS A 15 17.54 16.20 8.09
C LYS A 15 17.09 15.14 7.07
N MET A 16 17.88 14.90 6.03
CA MET A 16 17.60 13.89 5.01
C MET A 16 17.75 12.46 5.52
N VAL A 17 18.76 12.24 6.39
CA VAL A 17 18.93 10.97 7.09
C VAL A 17 17.71 10.68 7.98
N VAL A 18 17.25 11.67 8.73
CA VAL A 18 16.01 11.54 9.54
C VAL A 18 14.80 11.20 8.67
N VAL A 19 14.61 11.89 7.53
CA VAL A 19 13.52 11.60 6.59
C VAL A 19 13.60 10.17 6.05
N THR A 20 14.81 9.65 5.77
CA THR A 20 15.02 8.25 5.34
C THR A 20 14.62 7.26 6.43
N VAL A 21 15.07 7.51 7.67
CA VAL A 21 14.73 6.66 8.84
C VAL A 21 13.22 6.68 9.12
N LEU A 22 12.57 7.84 8.99
CA LEU A 22 11.12 7.94 9.12
C LEU A 22 10.38 7.20 8.00
N GLY A 23 10.90 7.24 6.77
CA GLY A 23 10.40 6.41 5.67
C GLY A 23 10.51 4.93 5.99
N PHE A 24 11.66 4.50 6.52
CA PHE A 24 11.85 3.12 6.97
C PHE A 24 10.87 2.73 8.09
N SER A 25 10.71 3.58 9.09
CA SER A 25 9.79 3.39 10.20
C SER A 25 8.33 3.23 9.73
N SER A 26 7.91 4.01 8.73
CA SER A 26 6.55 3.94 8.13
C SER A 26 6.34 2.67 7.30
N GLY A 27 7.38 2.21 6.58
CA GLY A 27 7.28 1.02 5.73
C GLY A 27 7.33 -0.31 6.48
N LEU A 28 7.95 -0.34 7.67
CA LEU A 28 8.22 -1.57 8.42
C LEU A 28 6.94 -2.31 8.88
N PRO A 29 5.89 -1.67 9.42
CA PRO A 29 4.71 -2.37 9.92
C PRO A 29 3.77 -2.88 8.83
N LEU A 30 3.81 -2.32 7.62
CA LEU A 30 2.82 -2.63 6.58
C LEU A 30 2.80 -4.11 6.17
N PRO A 31 3.93 -4.78 5.86
CA PRO A 31 3.93 -6.22 5.59
C PRO A 31 3.51 -7.05 6.80
N LEU A 32 3.76 -6.57 8.03
CA LEU A 32 3.41 -7.26 9.27
C LEU A 32 1.90 -7.28 9.56
N SER A 33 1.14 -6.40 8.93
CA SER A 33 -0.33 -6.42 8.94
C SER A 33 -0.93 -7.03 7.67
N SER A 34 -0.12 -7.58 6.77
CA SER A 34 -0.55 -8.12 5.47
C SER A 34 0.22 -9.39 5.09
N GLY A 35 1.06 -9.37 4.08
CA GLY A 35 1.69 -10.57 3.52
C GLY A 35 2.56 -11.37 4.48
N THR A 36 3.30 -10.73 5.39
CA THR A 36 4.10 -11.44 6.40
C THR A 36 3.21 -12.06 7.47
N LEU A 37 2.14 -11.37 7.88
CA LEU A 37 1.13 -11.93 8.76
C LEU A 37 0.45 -13.14 8.10
N GLN A 38 0.04 -13.04 6.84
CA GLN A 38 -0.55 -14.16 6.11
C GLN A 38 0.37 -15.38 6.07
N ALA A 39 1.68 -15.17 5.88
CA ALA A 39 2.67 -16.24 5.92
C ALA A 39 2.76 -16.86 7.32
N TYR A 40 2.81 -16.02 8.37
CA TYR A 40 2.85 -16.49 9.76
C TYR A 40 1.63 -17.37 10.09
N LEU A 41 0.43 -16.88 9.78
CA LEU A 41 -0.81 -17.62 9.98
C LEU A 41 -0.84 -18.93 9.15
N SER A 42 -0.38 -18.88 7.89
CA SER A 42 -0.36 -20.04 7.00
C SER A 42 0.57 -21.15 7.49
N VAL A 43 1.79 -20.79 7.90
CA VAL A 43 2.77 -21.76 8.46
C VAL A 43 2.31 -22.31 9.81
N SER A 44 1.61 -21.50 10.61
CA SER A 44 1.04 -21.93 11.90
C SER A 44 -0.19 -22.82 11.76
N GLY A 45 -0.67 -23.09 10.54
CA GLY A 45 -1.79 -24.01 10.32
C GLY A 45 -3.17 -23.38 10.49
N VAL A 46 -3.28 -22.05 10.57
CA VAL A 46 -4.55 -21.31 10.66
C VAL A 46 -5.38 -21.49 9.39
N ASP A 47 -6.70 -21.64 9.50
CA ASP A 47 -7.60 -21.87 8.38
C ASP A 47 -7.66 -20.69 7.40
N LEU A 48 -7.92 -20.98 6.11
CA LEU A 48 -7.91 -19.96 5.05
C LEU A 48 -8.99 -18.90 5.27
N GLU A 49 -10.15 -19.27 5.80
CA GLU A 49 -11.26 -18.39 6.15
C GLU A 49 -10.81 -17.32 7.15
N ILE A 50 -10.11 -17.76 8.20
CA ILE A 50 -9.58 -16.88 9.24
C ILE A 50 -8.51 -15.96 8.64
N ILE A 51 -7.60 -16.49 7.80
CA ILE A 51 -6.58 -15.69 7.12
C ILE A 51 -7.25 -14.63 6.22
N GLY A 52 -8.34 -14.98 5.55
CA GLY A 52 -9.16 -14.04 4.78
C GLY A 52 -9.72 -12.92 5.65
N ILE A 53 -10.29 -13.24 6.82
CA ILE A 53 -10.83 -12.25 7.78
C ILE A 53 -9.73 -11.29 8.26
N PHE A 54 -8.50 -11.78 8.45
CA PHE A 54 -7.36 -10.94 8.86
C PHE A 54 -7.00 -9.83 7.87
N THR A 55 -7.49 -9.88 6.63
CA THR A 55 -7.34 -8.75 5.69
C THR A 55 -8.06 -7.49 6.20
N LEU A 56 -9.08 -7.63 7.08
CA LEU A 56 -9.73 -6.51 7.75
C LEU A 56 -8.81 -5.74 8.70
N ALA A 57 -7.70 -6.34 9.15
CA ALA A 57 -6.69 -5.61 9.91
C ALA A 57 -6.14 -4.38 9.14
N GLY A 58 -6.27 -4.36 7.81
CA GLY A 58 -5.93 -3.21 6.98
C GLY A 58 -6.92 -2.04 7.00
N LEU A 59 -8.11 -2.17 7.63
CA LEU A 59 -9.12 -1.11 7.71
C LEU A 59 -8.58 0.24 8.19
N PRO A 60 -7.73 0.32 9.22
CA PRO A 60 -7.21 1.60 9.69
C PRO A 60 -6.49 2.40 8.60
N TYR A 61 -5.72 1.76 7.71
CA TYR A 61 -5.05 2.48 6.61
C TYR A 61 -6.02 3.17 5.66
N THR A 62 -7.22 2.60 5.48
CA THR A 62 -8.26 3.18 4.63
C THR A 62 -9.02 4.28 5.34
N LEU A 63 -9.28 4.11 6.64
CA LEU A 63 -10.10 5.03 7.43
C LEU A 63 -9.28 6.11 8.14
N LYS A 64 -7.96 6.18 7.94
CA LYS A 64 -7.06 7.11 8.65
C LYS A 64 -7.46 8.59 8.54
N PHE A 65 -8.19 8.96 7.50
CA PHE A 65 -8.71 10.32 7.33
C PHE A 65 -9.70 10.73 8.43
N LEU A 66 -10.36 9.78 9.11
CA LEU A 66 -11.32 10.06 10.18
C LEU A 66 -10.64 10.67 11.41
N TRP A 67 -9.44 10.23 11.75
CA TRP A 67 -8.72 10.72 12.93
C TRP A 67 -7.50 11.58 12.61
N ALA A 68 -7.14 11.75 11.35
CA ALA A 68 -6.07 12.65 10.96
C ALA A 68 -6.23 14.08 11.53
N PRO A 69 -7.46 14.68 11.57
CA PRO A 69 -7.66 15.98 12.18
C PRO A 69 -7.34 16.04 13.68
N LEU A 70 -7.50 14.91 14.40
CA LEU A 70 -7.16 14.84 15.83
C LEU A 70 -5.65 14.93 16.04
N LEU A 71 -4.86 14.21 15.20
CA LEU A 71 -3.41 14.25 15.24
C LEU A 71 -2.84 15.63 14.83
N ASP A 72 -3.59 16.35 14.01
CA ASP A 72 -3.27 17.72 13.64
C ASP A 72 -3.58 18.73 14.74
N ARG A 73 -4.63 18.49 15.53
CA ARG A 73 -5.11 19.43 16.55
C ARG A 73 -4.35 19.31 17.86
N PHE A 74 -4.09 18.07 18.30
CA PHE A 74 -3.45 17.80 19.58
C PHE A 74 -1.94 17.65 19.41
N SER A 75 -1.17 18.12 20.37
CA SER A 75 0.27 17.91 20.47
C SER A 75 0.59 17.13 21.74
N ILE A 76 1.59 16.25 21.65
CA ILE A 76 2.08 15.52 22.81
C ILE A 76 3.24 16.32 23.42
N PRO A 77 3.20 16.68 24.72
CA PRO A 77 4.17 17.58 25.32
C PRO A 77 5.57 16.98 25.55
N LEU A 78 5.81 15.73 25.12
CA LEU A 78 7.11 15.05 25.28
C LEU A 78 8.23 15.62 24.39
N LEU A 79 7.87 16.06 23.19
CA LEU A 79 8.76 16.65 22.18
C LEU A 79 8.02 17.76 21.44
N SER A 80 8.54 18.18 20.29
CA SER A 80 7.85 19.09 19.38
C SER A 80 6.55 18.46 18.82
N ARG A 81 5.70 19.27 18.21
CA ARG A 81 4.32 18.93 17.81
C ARG A 81 4.19 17.62 17.05
N ARG A 82 5.01 17.40 16.01
CA ARG A 82 4.95 16.19 15.17
C ARG A 82 5.77 15.05 15.76
N ARG A 83 6.95 15.36 16.23
CA ARG A 83 7.87 14.34 16.77
C ARG A 83 7.33 13.66 18.01
N GLY A 84 6.54 14.35 18.85
CA GLY A 84 5.86 13.73 19.98
C GLY A 84 4.92 12.61 19.57
N TRP A 85 4.11 12.85 18.55
CA TRP A 85 3.23 11.79 17.96
C TRP A 85 4.01 10.68 17.29
N ILE A 86 5.06 11.01 16.51
CA ILE A 86 5.91 10.00 15.86
C ILE A 86 6.54 9.10 16.92
N LEU A 87 7.10 9.67 17.97
CA LEU A 87 7.69 8.89 19.06
C LEU A 87 6.68 7.99 19.75
N LEU A 88 5.50 8.51 20.11
CA LEU A 88 4.45 7.71 20.75
C LEU A 88 4.04 6.53 19.86
N THR A 89 3.76 6.79 18.58
CA THR A 89 3.35 5.71 17.66
C THR A 89 4.44 4.68 17.46
N GLN A 90 5.71 5.08 17.35
CA GLN A 90 6.85 4.17 17.26
C GLN A 90 7.03 3.30 18.50
N VAL A 91 6.89 3.88 19.69
CA VAL A 91 6.97 3.13 20.96
C VAL A 91 5.84 2.09 21.04
N VAL A 92 4.62 2.47 20.70
CA VAL A 92 3.49 1.53 20.68
C VAL A 92 3.72 0.44 19.62
N LEU A 93 4.17 0.81 18.41
CA LEU A 93 4.48 -0.16 17.35
C LEU A 93 5.60 -1.12 17.76
N PHE A 94 6.62 -0.64 18.46
CA PHE A 94 7.66 -1.51 19.02
C PHE A 94 7.06 -2.59 19.92
N PHE A 95 6.20 -2.22 20.88
CA PHE A 95 5.58 -3.18 21.78
C PHE A 95 4.59 -4.12 21.06
N LEU A 96 3.84 -3.63 20.07
CA LEU A 96 2.94 -4.46 19.28
C LEU A 96 3.70 -5.47 18.41
N ILE A 97 4.79 -5.07 17.75
CA ILE A 97 5.64 -5.99 16.99
C ILE A 97 6.29 -7.02 17.93
N LEU A 98 6.80 -6.56 19.07
CA LEU A 98 7.38 -7.42 20.09
C LEU A 98 6.37 -8.45 20.59
N SER A 99 5.10 -8.06 20.76
CA SER A 99 4.04 -8.94 21.27
C SER A 99 3.82 -10.17 20.39
N PHE A 100 3.99 -10.08 19.07
CA PHE A 100 3.88 -11.26 18.19
C PHE A 100 4.88 -12.38 18.55
N SER A 101 5.98 -12.08 19.22
CA SER A 101 6.97 -13.07 19.62
C SER A 101 6.54 -13.93 20.82
N PHE A 102 5.46 -13.56 21.51
CA PHE A 102 4.99 -14.23 22.71
C PHE A 102 3.73 -15.09 22.51
N PHE A 103 2.97 -14.87 21.44
CA PHE A 103 1.70 -15.52 21.18
C PHE A 103 1.77 -16.51 20.04
N ASN A 104 1.06 -17.64 20.19
CA ASN A 104 0.93 -18.67 19.15
C ASN A 104 -0.37 -18.43 18.36
N PRO A 105 -0.32 -18.19 17.04
CA PRO A 105 -1.51 -17.92 16.25
C PRO A 105 -2.55 -19.04 16.26
N LYS A 106 -2.11 -20.29 16.45
CA LYS A 106 -3.03 -21.43 16.47
C LYS A 106 -3.89 -21.48 17.73
N GLU A 107 -3.33 -21.04 18.84
CA GLU A 107 -3.99 -21.12 20.16
C GLU A 107 -4.65 -19.78 20.54
N GLU A 108 -4.04 -18.66 20.10
CA GLU A 108 -4.37 -17.32 20.58
C GLU A 108 -4.75 -16.38 19.43
N ILE A 109 -5.49 -16.91 18.44
CA ILE A 109 -5.82 -16.20 17.20
C ILE A 109 -6.55 -14.86 17.45
N GLY A 110 -7.39 -14.79 18.49
CA GLY A 110 -8.09 -13.56 18.86
C GLY A 110 -7.14 -12.46 19.33
N ILE A 111 -6.10 -12.81 20.10
CA ILE A 111 -5.06 -11.88 20.56
C ILE A 111 -4.25 -11.39 19.38
N ILE A 112 -3.83 -12.29 18.47
CA ILE A 112 -3.14 -11.95 17.23
C ILE A 112 -3.98 -10.97 16.38
N GLY A 113 -5.30 -11.18 16.32
CA GLY A 113 -6.23 -10.27 15.62
C GLY A 113 -6.23 -8.86 16.22
N ILE A 114 -6.31 -8.76 17.54
CA ILE A 114 -6.27 -7.47 18.27
C ILE A 114 -4.93 -6.77 18.04
N ILE A 115 -3.80 -7.49 18.20
CA ILE A 115 -2.46 -6.95 17.94
C ILE A 115 -2.34 -6.44 16.49
N SER A 116 -2.81 -7.22 15.52
CA SER A 116 -2.76 -6.86 14.09
C SER A 116 -3.57 -5.61 13.78
N PHE A 117 -4.76 -5.47 14.36
CA PHE A 117 -5.61 -4.30 14.21
C PHE A 117 -4.94 -3.04 14.78
N PHE A 118 -4.43 -3.12 16.01
CA PHE A 118 -3.73 -1.97 16.61
C PHE A 118 -2.41 -1.67 15.92
N LEU A 119 -1.67 -2.68 15.43
CA LEU A 119 -0.48 -2.49 14.61
C LEU A 119 -0.82 -1.62 13.38
N ALA A 120 -1.88 -1.98 12.65
CA ALA A 120 -2.32 -1.21 11.47
C ALA A 120 -2.82 0.18 11.85
N PHE A 121 -3.54 0.33 12.97
CA PHE A 121 -4.04 1.62 13.45
C PHE A 121 -2.90 2.59 13.81
N PHE A 122 -1.92 2.14 14.59
CA PHE A 122 -0.79 2.98 14.97
C PHE A 122 0.17 3.23 13.81
N SER A 123 0.33 2.27 12.89
CA SER A 123 1.10 2.48 11.67
C SER A 123 0.43 3.51 10.74
N ALA A 124 -0.88 3.42 10.52
CA ALA A 124 -1.62 4.42 9.75
C ALA A 124 -1.58 5.81 10.41
N SER A 125 -1.60 5.86 11.74
CA SER A 125 -1.45 7.11 12.51
C SER A 125 -0.05 7.68 12.37
N GLN A 126 0.98 6.84 12.43
CA GLN A 126 2.37 7.22 12.19
C GLN A 126 2.56 7.82 10.79
N ASP A 127 2.00 7.19 9.75
CA ASP A 127 2.07 7.68 8.37
C ASP A 127 1.54 9.12 8.25
N ILE A 128 0.38 9.42 8.89
CA ILE A 128 -0.19 10.77 8.88
C ILE A 128 0.81 11.80 9.44
N VAL A 129 1.40 11.48 10.60
CA VAL A 129 2.26 12.46 11.30
C VAL A 129 3.63 12.59 10.64
N VAL A 130 4.16 11.49 10.08
CA VAL A 130 5.42 11.49 9.34
C VAL A 130 5.30 12.25 8.02
N ASP A 131 4.18 12.09 7.30
CA ASP A 131 3.90 12.85 6.08
C ASP A 131 3.78 14.35 6.38
N ALA A 132 3.12 14.71 7.48
CA ALA A 132 3.04 16.09 7.94
C ALA A 132 4.41 16.64 8.38
N PHE A 133 5.19 15.88 9.16
CA PHE A 133 6.56 16.27 9.55
C PHE A 133 7.45 16.52 8.34
N ARG A 134 7.41 15.63 7.34
CA ARG A 134 8.17 15.77 6.10
C ARG A 134 7.80 17.04 5.34
N THR A 135 6.50 17.31 5.22
CA THR A 135 5.98 18.52 4.55
C THR A 135 6.37 19.79 5.29
N ASP A 136 6.27 19.77 6.61
CA ASP A 136 6.57 20.94 7.47
C ASP A 136 8.08 21.20 7.54
N SER A 137 8.93 20.15 7.46
CA SER A 137 10.36 20.26 7.68
C SER A 137 11.18 20.54 6.41
N LEU A 138 10.69 20.21 5.21
CA LEU A 138 11.46 20.34 3.96
C LEU A 138 11.19 21.69 3.29
N LYS A 139 12.26 22.35 2.79
CA LYS A 139 12.14 23.54 1.94
C LYS A 139 11.62 23.16 0.57
N ALA A 140 10.98 24.09 -0.16
CA ALA A 140 10.45 23.84 -1.49
C ALA A 140 11.47 23.20 -2.46
N SER A 141 12.76 23.62 -2.40
CA SER A 141 13.85 23.06 -3.18
C SER A 141 14.30 21.64 -2.76
N GLU A 142 13.93 21.20 -1.56
CA GLU A 142 14.29 19.91 -0.97
C GLU A 142 13.17 18.87 -1.09
N LEU A 143 11.92 19.28 -1.42
CA LEU A 143 10.75 18.40 -1.44
C LEU A 143 10.91 17.20 -2.37
N GLY A 144 11.45 17.39 -3.57
CA GLY A 144 11.65 16.30 -4.54
C GLY A 144 12.63 15.23 -4.04
N ILE A 145 13.80 15.67 -3.57
CA ILE A 145 14.83 14.75 -3.01
C ILE A 145 14.30 14.09 -1.73
N GLY A 146 13.69 14.87 -0.85
CA GLY A 146 13.12 14.35 0.40
C GLY A 146 12.03 13.31 0.17
N ALA A 147 11.17 13.50 -0.83
CA ALA A 147 10.16 12.50 -1.20
C ALA A 147 10.82 11.21 -1.72
N SER A 148 11.85 11.32 -2.56
CA SER A 148 12.53 10.16 -3.14
C SER A 148 13.25 9.32 -2.08
N ILE A 149 13.99 9.96 -1.15
CA ILE A 149 14.70 9.23 -0.09
C ILE A 149 13.75 8.64 0.95
N PHE A 150 12.62 9.32 1.24
CA PHE A 150 11.55 8.76 2.07
C PHE A 150 11.00 7.46 1.46
N VAL A 151 10.63 7.50 0.17
CA VAL A 151 10.12 6.33 -0.56
C VAL A 151 11.17 5.22 -0.59
N MET A 152 12.45 5.55 -0.77
CA MET A 152 13.55 4.58 -0.71
C MET A 152 13.60 3.90 0.66
N GLY A 153 13.61 4.67 1.76
CA GLY A 153 13.57 4.13 3.12
C GLY A 153 12.35 3.21 3.34
N TYR A 154 11.19 3.66 2.90
CA TYR A 154 9.94 2.89 2.96
C TYR A 154 10.03 1.55 2.21
N ARG A 155 10.58 1.54 0.98
CA ARG A 155 10.75 0.32 0.18
C ARG A 155 11.76 -0.65 0.77
N ILE A 156 12.87 -0.13 1.33
CA ILE A 156 13.85 -0.95 2.06
C ILE A 156 13.18 -1.63 3.27
N ALA A 157 12.39 -0.89 4.04
CA ALA A 157 11.65 -1.45 5.16
C ALA A 157 10.67 -2.55 4.75
N MET A 158 9.94 -2.35 3.64
CA MET A 158 9.05 -3.38 3.08
C MET A 158 9.81 -4.65 2.66
N LEU A 159 11.02 -4.52 2.11
CA LEU A 159 11.88 -5.69 1.81
C LEU A 159 12.31 -6.40 3.08
N VAL A 160 12.70 -5.64 4.11
CA VAL A 160 13.12 -6.19 5.40
C VAL A 160 11.98 -6.93 6.09
N SER A 161 10.84 -6.28 6.27
CA SER A 161 9.68 -6.88 6.95
C SER A 161 8.86 -7.84 6.07
N GLY A 162 9.06 -7.83 4.76
CA GLY A 162 8.47 -8.78 3.82
C GLY A 162 9.42 -9.93 3.48
N ALA A 163 10.43 -9.70 2.64
CA ALA A 163 11.31 -10.76 2.13
C ALA A 163 12.26 -11.32 3.20
N ILE A 164 13.05 -10.43 3.86
CA ILE A 164 14.04 -10.86 4.86
C ILE A 164 13.35 -11.50 6.06
N ALA A 165 12.22 -10.97 6.51
CA ALA A 165 11.43 -11.54 7.59
C ALA A 165 10.99 -12.98 7.30
N LEU A 166 10.54 -13.29 6.07
CA LEU A 166 10.15 -14.65 5.68
C LEU A 166 11.35 -15.60 5.66
N ILE A 167 12.51 -15.15 5.16
CA ILE A 167 13.75 -15.94 5.17
C ILE A 167 14.21 -16.22 6.61
N MET A 168 14.14 -15.21 7.48
CA MET A 168 14.47 -15.37 8.89
C MET A 168 13.48 -16.29 9.62
N ALA A 169 12.20 -16.15 9.34
CA ALA A 169 11.17 -16.99 9.96
C ALA A 169 11.35 -18.47 9.61
N ASP A 170 11.74 -18.77 8.38
CA ASP A 170 12.00 -20.13 7.91
C ASP A 170 13.26 -20.75 8.58
N ARG A 171 14.30 -19.94 8.82
CA ARG A 171 15.60 -20.42 9.33
C ARG A 171 15.72 -20.32 10.86
N LEU A 172 15.22 -19.25 11.46
CA LEU A 172 15.42 -18.89 12.87
C LEU A 172 14.10 -18.91 13.67
N GLY A 173 12.98 -19.14 12.99
CA GLY A 173 11.65 -19.14 13.58
C GLY A 173 11.04 -17.74 13.72
N TRP A 174 9.72 -17.71 13.88
CA TRP A 174 8.93 -16.49 13.96
C TRP A 174 9.26 -15.61 15.18
N LYS A 175 9.55 -16.22 16.33
CA LYS A 175 9.92 -15.50 17.56
C LYS A 175 11.14 -14.61 17.32
N SER A 176 12.22 -15.18 16.80
CA SER A 176 13.47 -14.45 16.51
C SER A 176 13.24 -13.35 15.45
N THR A 177 12.39 -13.62 14.47
CA THR A 177 12.04 -12.68 13.42
C THR A 177 11.32 -11.46 13.99
N TYR A 178 10.29 -11.64 14.80
CA TYR A 178 9.58 -10.51 15.42
C TYR A 178 10.44 -9.74 16.41
N LEU A 179 11.33 -10.40 17.17
CA LEU A 179 12.31 -9.72 18.02
C LEU A 179 13.25 -8.83 17.19
N PHE A 180 13.74 -9.33 16.05
CA PHE A 180 14.57 -8.55 15.14
C PHE A 180 13.83 -7.33 14.57
N LEU A 181 12.59 -7.51 14.12
CA LEU A 181 11.77 -6.43 13.56
C LEU A 181 11.42 -5.37 14.63
N ALA A 182 11.15 -5.79 15.86
CA ALA A 182 10.97 -4.87 16.99
C ALA A 182 12.25 -4.07 17.26
N PHE A 183 13.43 -4.72 17.24
CA PHE A 183 14.72 -4.02 17.38
C PHE A 183 14.93 -2.97 16.28
N LEU A 184 14.54 -3.25 15.03
CA LEU A 184 14.62 -2.25 13.95
C LEU A 184 13.68 -1.05 14.19
N MET A 185 12.51 -1.28 14.79
CA MET A 185 11.62 -0.18 15.18
C MET A 185 12.27 0.66 16.30
N LEU A 186 12.97 0.05 17.24
CA LEU A 186 13.72 0.74 18.28
C LEU A 186 14.82 1.64 17.69
N LEU A 187 15.53 1.17 16.66
CA LEU A 187 16.50 2.01 15.92
C LEU A 187 15.83 3.21 15.24
N SER A 188 14.60 3.04 14.76
CA SER A 188 13.84 4.14 14.17
C SER A 188 13.46 5.21 15.19
N ILE A 189 13.21 4.83 16.45
CA ILE A 189 13.01 5.75 17.59
C ILE A 189 14.24 6.64 17.78
N ALA A 190 15.45 6.08 17.74
CA ALA A 190 16.68 6.85 17.84
C ALA A 190 16.80 7.90 16.72
N GLY A 191 16.40 7.55 15.49
CA GLY A 191 16.33 8.50 14.38
C GLY A 191 15.34 9.65 14.61
N THR A 192 14.19 9.38 15.20
CA THR A 192 13.20 10.40 15.57
C THR A 192 13.74 11.33 16.67
N LEU A 193 14.42 10.79 17.67
CA LEU A 193 15.03 11.58 18.73
C LEU A 193 16.18 12.48 18.21
N ALA A 194 16.91 12.01 17.21
CA ALA A 194 17.97 12.77 16.57
C ALA A 194 17.43 13.90 15.63
N GLY A 195 16.17 13.84 15.19
CA GLY A 195 15.58 14.83 14.30
C GLY A 195 15.39 16.19 15.00
N ASP A 196 15.34 17.25 14.19
CA ASP A 196 14.99 18.60 14.64
C ASP A 196 13.67 19.01 13.95
N GLU A 197 12.81 19.70 14.69
CA GLU A 197 11.56 20.24 14.16
C GLU A 197 11.50 21.73 14.47
N GLU A 198 11.40 22.54 13.42
CA GLU A 198 11.21 23.97 13.60
C GLU A 198 9.79 24.25 14.11
N PRO A 199 9.63 25.14 15.11
CA PRO A 199 8.31 25.49 15.60
C PRO A 199 7.54 26.25 14.53
N ILE A 200 6.57 25.60 13.88
CA ILE A 200 5.70 26.25 12.90
C ILE A 200 4.44 26.72 13.60
N SER A 201 4.28 28.04 13.70
CA SER A 201 3.03 28.66 14.12
C SER A 201 2.03 28.68 12.97
N ILE A 202 1.26 27.60 12.80
CA ILE A 202 0.19 27.58 11.80
C ILE A 202 -1.05 28.22 12.43
N LYS A 203 -1.29 29.49 12.14
CA LYS A 203 -2.62 30.11 12.31
C LYS A 203 -3.53 29.57 11.19
N ARG A 204 -4.11 28.39 11.35
CA ARG A 204 -5.19 27.92 10.48
C ARG A 204 -6.45 28.71 10.80
N LYS A 205 -6.79 29.69 9.96
CA LYS A 205 -8.05 30.47 10.02
C LYS A 205 -9.24 29.72 9.38
N ASP A 206 -8.99 28.67 8.58
CA ASP A 206 -10.03 28.03 7.79
C ASP A 206 -10.65 26.85 8.55
N GLY A 207 -11.97 26.83 8.64
CA GLY A 207 -12.72 25.81 9.36
C GLY A 207 -12.72 24.45 8.65
N PHE A 208 -13.00 23.38 9.40
CA PHE A 208 -13.19 22.00 8.90
C PHE A 208 -14.08 21.93 7.63
N LYS A 209 -15.06 22.82 7.54
CA LYS A 209 -16.01 22.93 6.44
C LYS A 209 -15.33 23.21 5.10
N GLU A 210 -14.36 24.13 5.07
CA GLU A 210 -13.64 24.52 3.85
C GLU A 210 -12.64 23.46 3.36
N TRP A 211 -12.03 22.73 4.27
CA TRP A 211 -10.98 21.77 3.94
C TRP A 211 -11.49 20.34 3.67
N VAL A 212 -12.70 20.00 4.11
CA VAL A 212 -13.27 18.67 3.91
C VAL A 212 -14.54 18.73 3.07
N LEU A 213 -15.53 19.56 3.44
CA LEU A 213 -16.82 19.54 2.76
C LEU A 213 -16.77 20.17 1.36
N VAL A 214 -16.00 21.25 1.16
CA VAL A 214 -15.88 21.89 -0.16
C VAL A 214 -15.20 20.95 -1.17
N PRO A 215 -14.01 20.35 -0.87
CA PRO A 215 -13.39 19.37 -1.79
C PRO A 215 -14.28 18.19 -2.14
N VAL A 216 -15.02 17.64 -1.17
CA VAL A 216 -16.00 16.56 -1.38
C VAL A 216 -17.13 17.02 -2.29
N SER A 217 -17.69 18.20 -2.02
CA SER A 217 -18.80 18.74 -2.84
C SER A 217 -18.38 18.98 -4.29
N GLU A 218 -17.15 19.43 -4.54
CA GLU A 218 -16.61 19.58 -5.90
C GLU A 218 -16.44 18.26 -6.62
N LEU A 219 -16.05 17.20 -5.90
CA LEU A 219 -15.99 15.84 -6.48
C LEU A 219 -17.38 15.32 -6.86
N ILE A 220 -18.36 15.49 -5.97
CA ILE A 220 -19.74 15.01 -6.17
C ILE A 220 -20.41 15.74 -7.35
N LYS A 221 -20.08 17.01 -7.58
CA LYS A 221 -20.62 17.80 -8.71
C LYS A 221 -20.04 17.42 -10.08
N LYS A 222 -19.02 16.56 -10.14
CA LYS A 222 -18.47 16.11 -11.42
C LYS A 222 -19.50 15.32 -12.22
N GLU A 223 -19.49 15.55 -13.52
CA GLU A 223 -20.33 14.79 -14.43
C GLU A 223 -20.04 13.30 -14.30
N LYS A 224 -21.08 12.47 -14.24
CA LYS A 224 -20.97 11.01 -14.04
C LYS A 224 -20.21 10.59 -12.76
N PHE A 225 -20.25 11.40 -11.71
CA PHE A 225 -19.55 11.12 -10.44
C PHE A 225 -19.75 9.67 -9.94
N LEU A 226 -21.00 9.16 -9.99
CA LEU A 226 -21.28 7.79 -9.55
C LEU A 226 -20.54 6.74 -10.39
N LEU A 227 -20.42 6.95 -11.70
CA LEU A 227 -19.67 6.04 -12.59
C LEU A 227 -18.18 6.09 -12.31
N ILE A 228 -17.64 7.29 -12.05
CA ILE A 228 -16.25 7.51 -11.64
C ILE A 228 -15.99 6.81 -10.30
N LEU A 229 -16.88 6.99 -9.32
CA LEU A 229 -16.78 6.36 -8.01
C LEU A 229 -16.78 4.83 -8.10
N MET A 230 -17.70 4.26 -8.86
CA MET A 230 -17.75 2.82 -9.12
C MET A 230 -16.45 2.32 -9.78
N PHE A 231 -15.92 3.04 -10.76
CA PHE A 231 -14.65 2.71 -11.39
C PHE A 231 -13.51 2.70 -10.37
N VAL A 232 -13.39 3.76 -9.56
CA VAL A 232 -12.34 3.90 -8.52
C VAL A 232 -12.36 2.74 -7.53
N ILE A 233 -13.55 2.28 -7.14
CA ILE A 233 -13.71 1.16 -6.18
C ILE A 233 -13.39 -0.19 -6.86
N LEU A 234 -13.87 -0.41 -8.09
CA LEU A 234 -13.88 -1.73 -8.73
C LEU A 234 -12.62 -2.04 -9.54
N TYR A 235 -11.88 -1.03 -10.02
CA TYR A 235 -10.76 -1.24 -10.94
C TYR A 235 -9.63 -2.12 -10.37
N LYS A 236 -9.34 -1.97 -9.07
CA LYS A 236 -8.27 -2.72 -8.39
C LYS A 236 -8.78 -3.93 -7.59
N LEU A 237 -10.04 -4.29 -7.75
CA LEU A 237 -10.69 -5.29 -6.92
C LEU A 237 -10.14 -6.70 -7.18
N GLY A 238 -9.94 -7.06 -8.44
CA GLY A 238 -9.37 -8.36 -8.83
C GLY A 238 -7.97 -8.59 -8.28
N ASP A 239 -7.08 -7.60 -8.43
CA ASP A 239 -5.71 -7.68 -7.90
C ASP A 239 -5.67 -7.79 -6.37
N ALA A 240 -6.53 -7.03 -5.70
CA ALA A 240 -6.62 -7.06 -4.26
C ALA A 240 -7.13 -8.41 -3.74
N TYR A 241 -8.09 -8.99 -4.44
CA TYR A 241 -8.64 -10.30 -4.12
C TYR A 241 -7.60 -11.40 -4.30
N LEU A 242 -6.87 -11.38 -5.42
CA LEU A 242 -5.72 -12.26 -5.66
C LEU A 242 -4.67 -12.11 -4.54
N GLY A 243 -4.24 -10.87 -4.28
CA GLY A 243 -3.18 -10.57 -3.30
C GLY A 243 -3.52 -10.98 -1.87
N ALA A 244 -4.82 -11.05 -1.52
CA ALA A 244 -5.27 -11.51 -0.20
C ALA A 244 -4.93 -12.97 0.07
N MET A 245 -4.85 -13.82 -0.97
CA MET A 245 -4.60 -15.26 -0.84
C MET A 245 -3.34 -15.73 -1.57
N THR A 246 -2.57 -14.86 -2.22
CA THR A 246 -1.34 -15.27 -2.94
C THR A 246 -0.34 -15.97 -2.01
N VAL A 247 -0.05 -15.39 -0.84
CA VAL A 247 0.91 -15.99 0.12
C VAL A 247 0.36 -17.28 0.73
N PRO A 248 -0.89 -17.36 1.23
CA PRO A 248 -1.50 -18.61 1.65
C PRO A 248 -1.51 -19.68 0.55
N PHE A 249 -1.81 -19.32 -0.70
CA PHE A 249 -1.75 -20.24 -1.83
C PHE A 249 -0.36 -20.83 -2.04
N LEU A 250 0.68 -20.00 -2.05
CA LEU A 250 2.05 -20.45 -2.26
C LEU A 250 2.50 -21.39 -1.14
N ILE A 251 2.15 -21.10 0.12
CA ILE A 251 2.57 -21.90 1.28
C ILE A 251 1.69 -23.15 1.44
N LYS A 252 0.37 -22.97 1.57
CA LYS A 252 -0.57 -24.08 1.86
C LYS A 252 -1.05 -24.81 0.62
N GLY A 253 -1.24 -24.10 -0.50
CA GLY A 253 -1.77 -24.68 -1.72
C GLY A 253 -0.71 -25.42 -2.53
N VAL A 254 0.49 -24.85 -2.66
CA VAL A 254 1.56 -25.38 -3.51
C VAL A 254 2.71 -25.99 -2.72
N GLY A 255 2.91 -25.57 -1.46
CA GLY A 255 3.97 -26.10 -0.58
C GLY A 255 5.33 -25.42 -0.77
N PHE A 256 5.35 -24.14 -1.13
CA PHE A 256 6.58 -23.34 -1.07
C PHE A 256 6.92 -22.97 0.36
N THR A 257 8.23 -22.93 0.67
CA THR A 257 8.70 -22.48 1.99
C THR A 257 8.62 -20.96 2.12
N PRO A 258 8.59 -20.41 3.35
CA PRO A 258 8.66 -18.97 3.56
C PRO A 258 9.87 -18.31 2.87
N THR A 259 11.05 -18.97 2.85
CA THR A 259 12.24 -18.48 2.14
C THR A 259 11.98 -18.34 0.64
N GLU A 260 11.37 -19.36 0.01
CA GLU A 260 11.04 -19.33 -1.42
C GLU A 260 10.03 -18.23 -1.74
N VAL A 261 9.00 -18.06 -0.89
CA VAL A 261 8.02 -16.97 -1.02
C VAL A 261 8.68 -15.61 -0.82
N GLY A 262 9.54 -15.46 0.18
CA GLY A 262 10.28 -14.23 0.45
C GLY A 262 11.14 -13.79 -0.72
N THR A 263 11.89 -14.72 -1.31
CA THR A 263 12.80 -14.44 -2.43
C THR A 263 12.06 -14.26 -3.75
N MET A 264 11.23 -15.22 -4.14
CA MET A 264 10.62 -15.23 -5.47
C MET A 264 9.38 -14.36 -5.56
N ASN A 265 8.51 -14.36 -4.55
CA ASN A 265 7.30 -13.54 -4.59
C ASN A 265 7.54 -12.11 -4.08
N LYS A 266 8.18 -11.94 -2.91
CA LYS A 266 8.32 -10.59 -2.32
C LYS A 266 9.44 -9.78 -2.93
N LEU A 267 10.67 -10.33 -3.06
CA LEU A 267 11.80 -9.59 -3.59
C LEU A 267 11.64 -9.35 -5.11
N ILE A 268 11.46 -10.42 -5.90
CA ILE A 268 11.28 -10.30 -7.36
C ILE A 268 10.02 -9.51 -7.67
N GLY A 269 8.90 -9.78 -6.97
CA GLY A 269 7.64 -9.08 -7.16
C GLY A 269 7.77 -7.58 -6.97
N LEU A 270 8.47 -7.10 -5.92
CA LEU A 270 8.69 -5.67 -5.71
C LEU A 270 9.49 -5.03 -6.85
N LEU A 271 10.57 -5.68 -7.30
CA LEU A 271 11.38 -5.18 -8.43
C LEU A 271 10.54 -5.11 -9.72
N CYS A 272 9.74 -6.14 -9.98
CA CYS A 272 8.84 -6.20 -11.13
C CYS A 272 7.72 -5.14 -11.06
N THR A 273 7.18 -4.87 -9.88
CA THR A 273 6.18 -3.80 -9.69
C THR A 273 6.77 -2.42 -10.01
N ILE A 274 8.00 -2.15 -9.58
CA ILE A 274 8.70 -0.89 -9.87
C ILE A 274 8.96 -0.79 -11.38
N ALA A 275 9.50 -1.85 -12.00
CA ALA A 275 9.73 -1.89 -13.44
C ALA A 275 8.43 -1.72 -14.23
N GLY A 276 7.36 -2.39 -13.81
CA GLY A 276 6.03 -2.27 -14.42
C GLY A 276 5.47 -0.85 -14.33
N ALA A 277 5.58 -0.20 -13.17
CA ALA A 277 5.13 1.19 -13.01
C ALA A 277 5.89 2.14 -13.94
N PHE A 278 7.20 1.94 -14.09
CA PHE A 278 8.03 2.73 -15.00
C PHE A 278 7.66 2.47 -16.47
N LEU A 279 7.52 1.21 -16.88
CA LEU A 279 7.07 0.83 -18.22
C LEU A 279 5.68 1.38 -18.54
N GLY A 280 4.75 1.31 -17.59
CA GLY A 280 3.42 1.90 -17.72
C GLY A 280 3.49 3.40 -17.96
N GLY A 281 4.36 4.12 -17.23
CA GLY A 281 4.62 5.54 -17.46
C GLY A 281 5.12 5.86 -18.87
N ILE A 282 6.09 5.10 -19.37
CA ILE A 282 6.62 5.25 -20.74
C ILE A 282 5.54 5.00 -21.78
N ILE A 283 4.76 3.94 -21.65
CA ILE A 283 3.72 3.58 -22.61
C ILE A 283 2.61 4.65 -22.64
N MET A 284 2.26 5.24 -21.49
CA MET A 284 1.27 6.34 -21.39
C MET A 284 1.71 7.62 -22.07
N VAL A 285 2.96 7.78 -22.48
CA VAL A 285 3.38 8.91 -23.35
C VAL A 285 2.73 8.80 -24.74
N ARG A 286 2.43 7.58 -25.21
CA ARG A 286 1.85 7.30 -26.53
C ARG A 286 0.39 6.89 -26.50
N LEU A 287 -0.11 6.40 -25.37
CA LEU A 287 -1.50 5.99 -25.20
C LEU A 287 -2.30 7.04 -24.44
N SER A 288 -3.57 7.19 -24.79
CA SER A 288 -4.48 7.97 -23.94
C SER A 288 -4.61 7.32 -22.57
N LEU A 289 -4.89 8.12 -21.55
CA LEU A 289 -5.07 7.63 -20.18
C LEU A 289 -6.16 6.55 -20.09
N TYR A 290 -7.26 6.69 -20.81
CA TYR A 290 -8.37 5.73 -20.84
C TYR A 290 -7.97 4.43 -21.53
N ASP A 291 -7.19 4.50 -22.61
CA ASP A 291 -6.66 3.31 -23.30
C ASP A 291 -5.66 2.57 -22.42
N ALA A 292 -4.77 3.30 -21.76
CA ALA A 292 -3.82 2.71 -20.83
C ALA A 292 -4.53 1.97 -19.69
N LEU A 293 -5.56 2.58 -19.08
CA LEU A 293 -6.37 1.93 -18.04
C LEU A 293 -7.06 0.67 -18.57
N PHE A 294 -7.60 0.72 -19.80
CA PHE A 294 -8.24 -0.44 -20.40
C PHE A 294 -7.25 -1.59 -20.66
N TYR A 295 -6.16 -1.33 -21.40
CA TYR A 295 -5.19 -2.38 -21.75
C TYR A 295 -4.45 -2.92 -20.53
N PHE A 296 -4.06 -2.05 -19.59
CA PHE A 296 -3.37 -2.51 -18.38
C PHE A 296 -4.34 -3.26 -17.44
N GLY A 297 -5.61 -2.87 -17.38
CA GLY A 297 -6.64 -3.62 -16.67
C GLY A 297 -6.88 -5.01 -17.26
N CYS A 298 -6.93 -5.13 -18.59
CA CYS A 298 -7.00 -6.42 -19.27
C CYS A 298 -5.76 -7.28 -18.99
N LEU A 299 -4.58 -6.68 -19.01
CA LEU A 299 -3.31 -7.37 -18.73
C LEU A 299 -3.30 -7.91 -17.28
N GLN A 300 -3.75 -7.12 -16.30
CA GLN A 300 -3.89 -7.55 -14.92
C GLN A 300 -4.91 -8.68 -14.77
N MET A 301 -6.07 -8.58 -15.43
CA MET A 301 -7.09 -9.62 -15.44
C MET A 301 -6.52 -10.96 -15.95
N VAL A 302 -5.75 -10.93 -17.03
CA VAL A 302 -5.11 -12.13 -17.60
C VAL A 302 -3.98 -12.65 -16.70
N SER A 303 -3.21 -11.78 -16.05
CA SER A 303 -2.14 -12.18 -15.13
C SER A 303 -2.66 -12.96 -13.92
N ASN A 304 -3.87 -12.66 -13.44
CA ASN A 304 -4.51 -13.42 -12.36
C ASN A 304 -4.74 -14.89 -12.77
N LEU A 305 -5.06 -15.13 -14.04
CA LEU A 305 -5.26 -16.50 -14.56
C LEU A 305 -3.95 -17.30 -14.67
N ALA A 306 -2.78 -16.64 -14.71
CA ALA A 306 -1.50 -17.33 -14.74
C ALA A 306 -1.28 -18.23 -13.52
N PHE A 307 -1.83 -17.88 -12.36
CA PHE A 307 -1.74 -18.69 -11.15
C PHE A 307 -2.52 -20.01 -11.23
N ILE A 308 -3.47 -20.15 -12.19
CA ILE A 308 -4.17 -21.41 -12.46
C ILE A 308 -3.15 -22.48 -12.90
N PHE A 309 -2.21 -22.12 -13.77
CA PHE A 309 -1.16 -23.06 -14.18
C PHE A 309 -0.37 -23.57 -12.97
N LEU A 310 0.01 -22.68 -12.05
CA LEU A 310 0.71 -23.08 -10.84
C LEU A 310 -0.16 -23.96 -9.91
N SER A 311 -1.48 -23.72 -9.86
CA SER A 311 -2.40 -24.55 -9.08
C SER A 311 -2.62 -25.95 -9.65
N LEU A 312 -2.50 -26.11 -10.97
CA LEU A 312 -2.68 -27.40 -11.65
C LEU A 312 -1.38 -28.22 -11.72
N TYR A 313 -0.25 -27.57 -12.00
CA TYR A 313 1.05 -28.24 -12.13
C TYR A 313 1.77 -28.46 -10.80
N GLY A 314 1.36 -27.76 -9.75
CA GLY A 314 1.99 -27.85 -8.44
C GLY A 314 3.31 -27.08 -8.34
N LYS A 315 4.21 -27.49 -7.44
CA LYS A 315 5.44 -26.77 -7.10
C LYS A 315 6.42 -26.72 -8.29
N SER A 316 6.50 -25.55 -8.93
CA SER A 316 7.43 -25.25 -10.02
C SER A 316 8.01 -23.85 -9.85
N TYR A 317 9.32 -23.75 -9.69
CA TYR A 317 10.02 -22.47 -9.52
C TYR A 317 9.90 -21.58 -10.76
N LEU A 318 10.00 -22.18 -11.96
CA LEU A 318 9.88 -21.45 -13.21
C LEU A 318 8.49 -20.84 -13.37
N LEU A 319 7.42 -21.63 -13.13
CA LEU A 319 6.05 -21.15 -13.20
C LEU A 319 5.80 -20.06 -12.15
N LEU A 320 6.31 -20.22 -10.92
CA LEU A 320 6.18 -19.22 -9.89
C LEU A 320 6.80 -17.89 -10.33
N VAL A 321 8.05 -17.91 -10.81
CA VAL A 321 8.75 -16.70 -11.25
C VAL A 321 8.02 -16.03 -12.41
N LEU A 322 7.54 -16.80 -13.40
CA LEU A 322 6.77 -16.26 -14.53
C LEU A 322 5.46 -15.63 -14.08
N CYS A 323 4.71 -16.30 -13.18
CA CYS A 323 3.47 -15.74 -12.61
C CYS A 323 3.76 -14.44 -11.85
N VAL A 324 4.80 -14.42 -11.01
CA VAL A 324 5.18 -13.25 -10.22
C VAL A 324 5.61 -12.08 -11.11
N ILE A 325 6.42 -12.34 -12.14
CA ILE A 325 6.82 -11.29 -13.09
C ILE A 325 5.59 -10.75 -13.81
N PHE A 326 4.74 -11.61 -14.36
CA PHE A 326 3.57 -11.20 -15.13
C PHE A 326 2.58 -10.41 -14.28
N GLU A 327 2.24 -10.90 -13.09
CA GLU A 327 1.33 -10.25 -12.15
C GLU A 327 1.87 -8.89 -11.68
N ASN A 328 3.14 -8.83 -11.24
CA ASN A 328 3.68 -7.61 -10.67
C ASN A 328 4.03 -6.54 -11.71
N VAL A 329 4.47 -6.91 -12.92
CA VAL A 329 4.67 -5.95 -14.02
C VAL A 329 3.32 -5.37 -14.45
N SER A 330 2.32 -6.21 -14.72
CA SER A 330 0.98 -5.74 -15.10
C SER A 330 0.33 -4.92 -13.98
N GLY A 331 0.49 -5.35 -12.72
CA GLY A 331 0.03 -4.64 -11.53
C GLY A 331 0.68 -3.26 -11.36
N GLY A 332 1.99 -3.15 -11.65
CA GLY A 332 2.72 -1.89 -11.65
C GLY A 332 2.24 -0.93 -12.73
N MET A 333 2.08 -1.43 -13.98
CA MET A 333 1.54 -0.65 -15.10
C MET A 333 0.14 -0.13 -14.79
N GLY A 334 -0.77 -1.00 -14.35
CA GLY A 334 -2.13 -0.61 -13.99
C GLY A 334 -2.18 0.37 -12.82
N THR A 335 -1.29 0.23 -11.84
CA THR A 335 -1.21 1.18 -10.72
C THR A 335 -0.76 2.56 -11.17
N SER A 336 0.24 2.67 -12.06
CA SER A 336 0.69 3.97 -12.58
C SER A 336 -0.41 4.69 -13.35
N ALA A 337 -1.16 3.98 -14.22
CA ALA A 337 -2.29 4.55 -14.95
C ALA A 337 -3.45 4.95 -14.02
N PHE A 338 -3.75 4.11 -13.02
CA PHE A 338 -4.79 4.39 -12.05
C PHE A 338 -4.47 5.63 -11.20
N MET A 339 -3.23 5.77 -10.73
CA MET A 339 -2.79 6.95 -9.99
C MET A 339 -2.85 8.22 -10.85
N ALA A 340 -2.45 8.14 -12.12
CA ALA A 340 -2.59 9.25 -13.07
C ALA A 340 -4.07 9.64 -13.25
N TYR A 341 -4.98 8.67 -13.34
CA TYR A 341 -6.42 8.91 -13.40
C TYR A 341 -6.95 9.60 -12.14
N LEU A 342 -6.60 9.12 -10.94
CA LEU A 342 -7.01 9.78 -9.70
C LEU A 342 -6.53 11.24 -9.66
N MET A 343 -5.28 11.50 -10.08
CA MET A 343 -4.73 12.85 -10.15
C MET A 343 -5.50 13.73 -11.15
N SER A 344 -5.91 13.20 -12.30
CA SER A 344 -6.68 13.94 -13.32
C SER A 344 -8.07 14.35 -12.84
N LEU A 345 -8.60 13.65 -11.84
CA LEU A 345 -9.88 13.98 -11.21
C LEU A 345 -9.77 15.12 -10.20
N CYS A 346 -8.58 15.45 -9.73
CA CYS A 346 -8.37 16.44 -8.68
C CYS A 346 -8.30 17.85 -9.24
N THR A 347 -8.94 18.81 -8.55
CA THR A 347 -8.78 20.24 -8.87
C THR A 347 -7.48 20.75 -8.24
N LYS A 348 -6.79 21.68 -8.93
CA LYS A 348 -5.50 22.24 -8.45
C LYS A 348 -5.57 22.80 -7.03
N LYS A 349 -6.71 23.41 -6.67
CA LYS A 349 -6.91 24.06 -5.34
C LYS A 349 -6.99 23.05 -4.19
N TYR A 350 -7.56 21.85 -4.41
CA TYR A 350 -7.84 20.85 -3.39
C TYR A 350 -7.23 19.48 -3.70
N SER A 351 -6.18 19.46 -4.54
CA SER A 351 -5.62 18.21 -5.09
C SER A 351 -5.22 17.19 -4.03
N ALA A 352 -4.59 17.61 -2.95
CA ALA A 352 -4.16 16.71 -1.88
C ALA A 352 -5.36 16.04 -1.17
N THR A 353 -6.37 16.82 -0.78
CA THR A 353 -7.56 16.31 -0.09
C THR A 353 -8.39 15.40 -1.01
N GLN A 354 -8.63 15.83 -2.25
CA GLN A 354 -9.40 15.05 -3.21
C GLN A 354 -8.71 13.75 -3.57
N PHE A 355 -7.38 13.76 -3.78
CA PHE A 355 -6.60 12.56 -4.03
C PHE A 355 -6.64 11.59 -2.84
N ALA A 356 -6.51 12.09 -1.61
CA ALA A 356 -6.61 11.28 -0.40
C ALA A 356 -7.98 10.60 -0.28
N ILE A 357 -9.07 11.32 -0.56
CA ILE A 357 -10.43 10.76 -0.56
C ILE A 357 -10.57 9.67 -1.62
N LEU A 358 -10.19 9.94 -2.87
CA LEU A 358 -10.31 8.97 -3.96
C LEU A 358 -9.46 7.72 -3.72
N SER A 359 -8.23 7.88 -3.22
CA SER A 359 -7.36 6.75 -2.88
C SER A 359 -7.91 5.92 -1.71
N SER A 360 -8.50 6.56 -0.69
CA SER A 360 -9.18 5.87 0.41
C SER A 360 -10.41 5.09 -0.08
N LEU A 361 -11.21 5.67 -0.98
CA LEU A 361 -12.35 4.98 -1.59
C LEU A 361 -11.92 3.76 -2.41
N SER A 362 -10.80 3.84 -3.14
CA SER A 362 -10.26 2.67 -3.85
C SER A 362 -9.83 1.55 -2.91
N ALA A 363 -9.29 1.90 -1.74
CA ALA A 363 -8.90 0.93 -0.73
C ALA A 363 -10.12 0.29 -0.02
N PHE A 364 -11.22 1.04 0.12
CA PHE A 364 -12.42 0.58 0.79
C PHE A 364 -13.03 -0.66 0.12
N GLY A 365 -13.19 -0.65 -1.22
CA GLY A 365 -13.70 -1.81 -1.97
C GLY A 365 -12.84 -3.07 -1.77
N ARG A 366 -11.52 -2.90 -1.76
CA ARG A 366 -10.58 -4.00 -1.52
C ARG A 366 -10.77 -4.64 -0.14
N ILE A 367 -10.84 -3.83 0.89
CA ILE A 367 -10.94 -4.32 2.28
C ILE A 367 -12.27 -5.02 2.55
N LEU A 368 -13.36 -4.55 1.93
CA LEU A 368 -14.68 -5.17 2.13
C LEU A 368 -14.79 -6.56 1.49
N ILE A 369 -14.18 -6.76 0.31
CA ILE A 369 -14.33 -8.02 -0.41
C ILE A 369 -13.23 -9.04 -0.08
N SER A 370 -12.04 -8.59 0.30
CA SER A 370 -10.89 -9.48 0.56
C SER A 370 -11.16 -10.56 1.62
N PRO A 371 -11.94 -10.33 2.69
CA PRO A 371 -12.27 -11.38 3.66
C PRO A 371 -12.93 -12.61 3.04
N THR A 372 -13.74 -12.43 2.00
CA THR A 372 -14.42 -13.55 1.32
C THR A 372 -13.46 -14.45 0.54
N SER A 373 -12.25 -13.98 0.26
CA SER A 373 -11.24 -14.71 -0.52
C SER A 373 -10.81 -16.02 0.14
N GLY A 374 -10.69 -16.03 1.47
CA GLY A 374 -10.36 -17.24 2.22
C GLY A 374 -11.46 -18.29 2.16
N PHE A 375 -12.72 -17.88 2.26
CA PHE A 375 -13.87 -18.78 2.11
C PHE A 375 -13.94 -19.36 0.69
N VAL A 376 -13.77 -18.54 -0.33
CA VAL A 376 -13.77 -19.02 -1.72
C VAL A 376 -12.64 -20.01 -1.96
N ALA A 377 -11.44 -19.73 -1.49
CA ALA A 377 -10.29 -20.63 -1.63
C ALA A 377 -10.49 -21.95 -0.87
N SER A 378 -11.08 -21.90 0.31
CA SER A 378 -11.34 -23.08 1.14
C SER A 378 -12.44 -23.97 0.57
N TYR A 379 -13.59 -23.41 0.19
CA TYR A 379 -14.75 -24.20 -0.23
C TYR A 379 -14.70 -24.63 -1.70
N PHE A 380 -14.16 -23.77 -2.59
CA PHE A 380 -14.14 -24.05 -4.04
C PHE A 380 -12.77 -24.46 -4.57
N GLY A 381 -11.71 -24.29 -3.77
CA GLY A 381 -10.35 -24.57 -4.17
C GLY A 381 -9.68 -23.43 -4.95
N TRP A 382 -8.42 -23.62 -5.29
CA TRP A 382 -7.56 -22.56 -5.82
C TRP A 382 -7.88 -22.16 -7.26
N THR A 383 -8.18 -23.13 -8.14
CA THR A 383 -8.48 -22.83 -9.56
C THR A 383 -9.71 -21.96 -9.72
N PRO A 384 -10.88 -22.27 -9.12
CA PRO A 384 -12.04 -21.37 -9.11
C PRO A 384 -11.74 -20.01 -8.44
N PHE A 385 -10.93 -19.99 -7.38
CA PHE A 385 -10.51 -18.74 -6.74
C PHE A 385 -9.82 -17.80 -7.73
N PHE A 386 -8.86 -18.29 -8.54
CA PHE A 386 -8.17 -17.47 -9.53
C PHE A 386 -9.09 -16.99 -10.66
N ILE A 387 -10.05 -17.84 -11.09
CA ILE A 387 -11.07 -17.44 -12.06
C ILE A 387 -11.92 -16.30 -11.50
N ILE A 388 -12.39 -16.43 -10.25
CA ILE A 388 -13.21 -15.40 -9.59
C ILE A 388 -12.40 -14.10 -9.43
N SER A 389 -11.12 -14.18 -9.03
CA SER A 389 -10.26 -12.98 -8.90
C SER A 389 -10.11 -12.25 -10.24
N SER A 390 -10.00 -12.98 -11.34
CA SER A 390 -9.96 -12.41 -12.69
C SER A 390 -11.30 -11.77 -13.08
N LEU A 391 -12.42 -12.45 -12.82
CA LEU A 391 -13.76 -11.94 -13.13
C LEU A 391 -14.11 -10.68 -12.34
N LEU A 392 -13.59 -10.52 -11.13
CA LEU A 392 -13.77 -9.30 -10.31
C LEU A 392 -13.10 -8.05 -10.94
N ALA A 393 -12.20 -8.20 -11.89
CA ALA A 393 -11.65 -7.07 -12.65
C ALA A 393 -12.57 -6.60 -13.78
N VAL A 394 -13.46 -7.46 -14.28
CA VAL A 394 -14.34 -7.18 -15.44
C VAL A 394 -15.21 -5.94 -15.23
N PRO A 395 -15.91 -5.74 -14.10
CA PRO A 395 -16.73 -4.55 -13.90
C PRO A 395 -15.93 -3.24 -14.02
N GLY A 396 -14.72 -3.18 -13.44
CA GLY A 396 -13.84 -2.02 -13.55
C GLY A 396 -13.45 -1.73 -14.99
N ILE A 397 -13.06 -2.77 -15.75
CA ILE A 397 -12.71 -2.66 -17.18
C ILE A 397 -13.93 -2.23 -18.01
N ALA A 398 -15.11 -2.76 -17.74
CA ALA A 398 -16.32 -2.37 -18.45
C ALA A 398 -16.74 -0.92 -18.20
N ILE A 399 -16.55 -0.44 -16.97
CA ILE A 399 -16.86 0.95 -16.61
C ILE A 399 -15.92 1.92 -17.32
N ILE A 400 -14.61 1.63 -17.43
CA ILE A 400 -13.68 2.53 -18.11
C ILE A 400 -14.02 2.69 -19.59
N LEU A 401 -14.54 1.65 -20.25
CA LEU A 401 -15.02 1.77 -21.63
C LEU A 401 -16.23 2.70 -21.75
N LYS A 402 -17.16 2.66 -20.78
CA LYS A 402 -18.31 3.58 -20.74
C LYS A 402 -17.86 5.02 -20.49
N ILE A 403 -16.91 5.23 -19.58
CA ILE A 403 -16.34 6.54 -19.31
C ILE A 403 -15.65 7.08 -20.57
N LYS A 404 -14.80 6.28 -21.23
CA LYS A 404 -14.10 6.66 -22.46
C LYS A 404 -15.06 7.11 -23.55
N ARG A 405 -16.10 6.33 -23.85
CA ARG A 405 -17.13 6.67 -24.87
C ARG A 405 -17.78 8.01 -24.59
N HIS A 406 -18.21 8.22 -23.35
CA HIS A 406 -18.88 9.45 -22.95
C HIS A 406 -18.00 10.71 -23.16
N PHE A 407 -16.71 10.66 -22.80
CA PHE A 407 -15.81 11.80 -22.98
C PHE A 407 -15.46 12.03 -24.45
N GLN A 408 -15.34 10.99 -25.26
CA GLN A 408 -15.13 11.12 -26.72
C GLN A 408 -16.35 11.71 -27.43
N GLU A 409 -17.56 11.30 -27.07
CA GLU A 409 -18.81 11.86 -27.60
C GLU A 409 -18.97 13.34 -27.19
N GLY A 410 -18.58 13.70 -25.96
CA GLY A 410 -18.58 15.07 -25.47
C GLY A 410 -17.59 15.99 -26.18
N GLU A 411 -16.43 15.49 -26.60
CA GLU A 411 -15.46 16.23 -27.42
C GLU A 411 -15.94 16.38 -28.88
N ALA A 412 -16.54 15.34 -29.45
CA ALA A 412 -17.10 15.36 -30.81
C ALA A 412 -18.30 16.33 -30.96
N ASN A 413 -19.09 16.51 -29.87
CA ASN A 413 -20.25 17.39 -29.85
C ASN A 413 -19.94 18.83 -29.42
N ARG A 414 -18.69 19.20 -29.13
CA ARG A 414 -18.30 20.61 -28.94
C ARG A 414 -18.23 21.26 -30.31
N PRO A 415 -19.06 22.30 -30.59
CA PRO A 415 -18.95 23.05 -31.83
C PRO A 415 -17.52 23.60 -31.93
N LEU A 416 -16.88 23.36 -33.08
CA LEU A 416 -15.60 23.96 -33.46
C LEU A 416 -15.79 25.50 -33.41
N LEU A 417 -15.55 26.08 -32.23
CA LEU A 417 -15.31 27.52 -32.17
C LEU A 417 -13.97 27.77 -32.86
N ARG A 418 -14.07 28.07 -34.16
CA ARG A 418 -13.02 28.69 -34.98
C ARG A 418 -12.76 30.11 -34.53
#